data_7142d4445815b50d3826c05e7d754ace
#
_entry.id   7142d4445815b50d3826c05e7d754ace
#
_cell.length_a   1.000
_cell.length_b   1.000
_cell.length_c   1.000
_cell.angle_alpha   90.00
_cell.angle_beta   90.00
_cell.angle_gamma   90.00
#
_symmetry.space_group_name_H-M   'P 1'
#
loop_
_entity.id
_entity.type
_entity.pdbx_description
1 polymer ?
#
loop_
_entity_poly.entity_id
_entity_poly.type
_entity_poly.pdbx_seq_one_letter_code
_entity_poly.pdbx_strand_id
1 'polypeptide(L)'
;EVTPSPELILDIANGKGINYYPKDSPWDMFGASYQEDVIAHDFKTIHDMGLNTVRIFVPYKDFGKANVDLEKLAKLGSTLNLAVDHGLKVVVTLFDFYGDYTIQDWTLTHRHAEQIVSTFKDHAGILAWDIKNEPDLDFDSRGKERVLAWLQQMATYIRQFDNKHPITIGWSSPEAALNLNDDVDFVSFHYYRDVSDFDEAYKMLRQAIPNKTIVLQEYGYSSYSGIWNLFKGSEEGQSEYFRKMQIFIKKENLPYLFWTMHDFDKIPSSVVGRLPWRKQRQKYFGFIDKQGKKKASYEYLVLKK
;
A
#
# COMPACT_ATOMS: atom_id res chain seq x y z
N GLU A 1 9.46 6.83 25.99
CA GLU A 1 8.68 6.59 24.74
C GLU A 1 9.62 6.72 23.55
N VAL A 2 9.66 5.72 22.72
CA VAL A 2 10.43 5.77 21.46
C VAL A 2 9.59 6.55 20.45
N THR A 3 10.07 7.72 20.06
CA THR A 3 9.40 8.56 19.07
C THR A 3 10.11 8.41 17.72
N PRO A 4 9.38 8.11 16.63
CA PRO A 4 9.98 8.01 15.30
C PRO A 4 10.56 9.36 14.86
N SER A 5 11.38 9.35 13.80
CA SER A 5 11.99 10.58 13.26
C SER A 5 10.92 11.61 12.88
N PRO A 6 10.95 12.83 13.44
CA PRO A 6 10.02 13.91 13.07
C PRO A 6 10.09 14.27 11.57
N GLU A 7 11.26 14.13 10.95
CA GLU A 7 11.47 14.36 9.53
C GLU A 7 10.67 13.36 8.69
N LEU A 8 10.72 12.07 9.05
CA LEU A 8 9.96 11.04 8.35
C LEU A 8 8.44 11.20 8.55
N ILE A 9 7.99 11.63 9.72
CA ILE A 9 6.57 11.98 9.95
C ILE A 9 6.15 13.15 9.06
N LEU A 10 7.01 14.15 8.88
CA LEU A 10 6.75 15.26 7.98
C LEU A 10 6.72 14.81 6.50
N ASP A 11 7.62 13.92 6.11
CA ASP A 11 7.62 13.32 4.77
C ASP A 11 6.32 12.55 4.50
N ILE A 12 5.82 11.79 5.49
CA ILE A 12 4.52 11.10 5.41
C ILE A 12 3.38 12.11 5.27
N ALA A 13 3.37 13.18 6.04
CA ALA A 13 2.33 14.21 5.97
C ALA A 13 2.32 14.95 4.62
N ASN A 14 3.43 14.96 3.89
CA ASN A 14 3.55 15.48 2.53
C ASN A 14 3.54 14.40 1.45
N GLY A 15 3.26 13.16 1.82
CA GLY A 15 3.26 12.00 0.94
C GLY A 15 2.22 12.09 -0.17
N LYS A 16 2.68 11.94 -1.41
CA LYS A 16 1.84 11.86 -2.61
C LYS A 16 2.38 10.72 -3.44
N GLY A 17 1.62 9.66 -3.56
CA GLY A 17 2.22 8.45 -4.07
C GLY A 17 1.27 7.44 -4.66
N ILE A 18 1.79 6.24 -4.78
CA ILE A 18 1.16 5.15 -5.50
C ILE A 18 1.49 3.80 -4.86
N ASN A 19 0.54 2.88 -4.90
CA ASN A 19 0.76 1.46 -4.66
C ASN A 19 1.26 0.82 -5.96
N TYR A 20 2.37 0.11 -5.90
CA TYR A 20 3.09 -0.30 -7.09
C TYR A 20 3.31 -1.80 -7.21
N TYR A 21 3.02 -2.31 -8.39
CA TYR A 21 3.53 -3.56 -8.95
C TYR A 21 3.95 -3.33 -10.40
N PRO A 22 5.03 -3.98 -10.88
CA PRO A 22 5.34 -4.01 -12.30
C PRO A 22 4.21 -4.67 -13.10
N LYS A 23 4.00 -4.20 -14.32
CA LYS A 23 2.91 -4.67 -15.20
C LYS A 23 2.88 -6.19 -15.39
N ASP A 24 4.06 -6.79 -15.63
CA ASP A 24 4.18 -8.18 -16.03
C ASP A 24 4.39 -9.16 -14.86
N SER A 25 4.61 -8.64 -13.66
CA SER A 25 4.76 -9.42 -12.41
C SER A 25 3.89 -8.91 -11.25
N PRO A 26 2.57 -8.71 -11.47
CA PRO A 26 1.68 -8.26 -10.40
C PRO A 26 1.64 -9.31 -9.29
N TRP A 27 1.78 -8.84 -8.04
CA TRP A 27 1.84 -9.66 -6.82
C TRP A 27 3.01 -10.66 -6.73
N ASP A 28 3.95 -10.64 -7.68
CA ASP A 28 5.19 -11.41 -7.66
C ASP A 28 6.38 -10.55 -8.11
N MET A 29 6.42 -9.32 -7.64
CA MET A 29 7.40 -8.31 -8.01
C MET A 29 8.85 -8.78 -7.81
N PHE A 30 9.12 -9.58 -6.77
CA PHE A 30 10.45 -10.08 -6.41
C PHE A 30 10.71 -11.52 -6.88
N GLY A 31 9.83 -12.09 -7.69
CA GLY A 31 9.93 -13.43 -8.23
C GLY A 31 10.91 -13.58 -9.39
N ALA A 32 10.69 -14.63 -10.19
CA ALA A 32 11.56 -14.94 -11.35
C ALA A 32 11.51 -13.89 -12.46
N SER A 33 10.42 -13.12 -12.55
CA SER A 33 10.23 -12.05 -13.54
C SER A 33 10.71 -10.68 -13.05
N TYR A 34 11.52 -10.61 -12.00
CA TYR A 34 12.11 -9.37 -11.50
C TYR A 34 13.01 -8.72 -12.56
N GLN A 35 12.78 -7.44 -12.86
CA GLN A 35 13.53 -6.66 -13.83
C GLN A 35 13.77 -5.25 -13.30
N GLU A 36 15.04 -4.93 -13.01
CA GLU A 36 15.44 -3.62 -12.46
C GLU A 36 15.18 -2.46 -13.40
N ASP A 37 15.41 -2.66 -14.69
CA ASP A 37 15.21 -1.65 -15.73
C ASP A 37 13.72 -1.26 -15.89
N VAL A 38 12.81 -2.23 -15.76
CA VAL A 38 11.37 -1.97 -15.75
C VAL A 38 10.98 -1.15 -14.53
N ILE A 39 11.46 -1.54 -13.34
CA ILE A 39 11.18 -0.82 -12.08
C ILE A 39 11.77 0.59 -12.14
N ALA A 40 13.00 0.75 -12.62
CA ALA A 40 13.64 2.06 -12.77
C ALA A 40 12.85 2.97 -13.71
N HIS A 41 12.37 2.46 -14.85
CA HIS A 41 11.54 3.19 -15.79
C HIS A 41 10.20 3.63 -15.15
N ASP A 42 9.55 2.73 -14.43
CA ASP A 42 8.31 3.02 -13.73
C ASP A 42 8.52 4.07 -12.62
N PHE A 43 9.59 3.94 -11.83
CA PHE A 43 9.92 4.89 -10.77
C PHE A 43 10.25 6.28 -11.32
N LYS A 44 10.98 6.33 -12.44
CA LYS A 44 11.16 7.58 -13.17
C LYS A 44 9.82 8.20 -13.58
N THR A 45 8.91 7.40 -14.12
CA THR A 45 7.58 7.88 -14.53
C THR A 45 6.80 8.41 -13.33
N ILE A 46 6.82 7.71 -12.18
CA ILE A 46 6.20 8.12 -10.93
C ILE A 46 6.78 9.46 -10.45
N HIS A 47 8.10 9.60 -10.45
CA HIS A 47 8.77 10.86 -10.11
C HIS A 47 8.37 12.01 -11.07
N ASP A 48 8.36 11.74 -12.38
CA ASP A 48 8.01 12.74 -13.40
C ASP A 48 6.54 13.21 -13.29
N MET A 49 5.67 12.41 -12.66
CA MET A 49 4.32 12.82 -12.29
C MET A 49 4.28 13.80 -11.09
N GLY A 50 5.40 14.02 -10.43
CA GLY A 50 5.50 14.84 -9.21
C GLY A 50 5.19 14.08 -7.94
N LEU A 51 5.10 12.74 -7.99
CA LEU A 51 4.90 11.89 -6.83
C LEU A 51 6.23 11.67 -6.10
N ASN A 52 6.18 11.43 -4.80
CA ASN A 52 7.36 11.26 -3.95
C ASN A 52 7.37 9.96 -3.14
N THR A 53 6.29 9.20 -3.17
CA THR A 53 6.13 8.01 -2.32
C THR A 53 5.61 6.82 -3.12
N VAL A 54 6.19 5.65 -2.86
CA VAL A 54 5.74 4.36 -3.42
C VAL A 54 5.46 3.40 -2.27
N ARG A 55 4.36 2.66 -2.32
CA ARG A 55 4.11 1.53 -1.41
C ARG A 55 4.31 0.23 -2.17
N ILE A 56 5.13 -0.66 -1.61
CA ILE A 56 5.43 -2.00 -2.13
C ILE A 56 5.12 -3.07 -1.09
N PHE A 57 5.01 -4.32 -1.52
CA PHE A 57 4.47 -5.40 -0.71
C PHE A 57 5.45 -6.57 -0.61
N VAL A 58 5.63 -7.09 0.59
CA VAL A 58 6.39 -8.30 0.91
C VAL A 58 5.40 -9.42 1.26
N PRO A 59 5.10 -10.34 0.34
CA PRO A 59 4.25 -11.48 0.63
C PRO A 59 4.95 -12.44 1.58
N TYR A 60 4.41 -12.63 2.78
CA TYR A 60 5.04 -13.40 3.85
C TYR A 60 5.49 -14.80 3.44
N LYS A 61 4.58 -15.54 2.77
CA LYS A 61 4.87 -16.90 2.32
C LYS A 61 5.96 -16.94 1.24
N ASP A 62 5.86 -16.05 0.27
CA ASP A 62 6.74 -16.07 -0.91
C ASP A 62 8.14 -15.54 -0.58
N PHE A 63 8.26 -14.73 0.45
CA PHE A 63 9.56 -14.30 1.02
C PHE A 63 10.21 -15.32 1.96
N GLY A 64 9.69 -16.55 2.06
CA GLY A 64 10.31 -17.64 2.84
C GLY A 64 9.87 -17.71 4.30
N LYS A 65 8.87 -16.94 4.72
CA LYS A 65 8.36 -16.91 6.10
C LYS A 65 9.47 -16.54 7.10
N ALA A 66 9.69 -17.39 8.12
CA ALA A 66 10.71 -17.19 9.16
C ALA A 66 12.15 -17.27 8.66
N ASN A 67 12.39 -17.87 7.50
CA ASN A 67 13.70 -17.91 6.84
C ASN A 67 13.60 -17.11 5.56
N VAL A 68 13.86 -15.81 5.66
CA VAL A 68 13.73 -14.88 4.54
C VAL A 68 14.63 -15.30 3.38
N ASP A 69 14.05 -15.38 2.20
CA ASP A 69 14.76 -15.69 0.96
C ASP A 69 15.77 -14.57 0.64
N LEU A 70 17.05 -14.91 0.64
CA LEU A 70 18.13 -13.93 0.48
C LEU A 70 18.15 -13.31 -0.93
N GLU A 71 17.72 -14.03 -1.96
CA GLU A 71 17.63 -13.47 -3.32
C GLU A 71 16.52 -12.41 -3.37
N LYS A 72 15.35 -12.70 -2.80
CA LYS A 72 14.25 -11.72 -2.71
C LYS A 72 14.60 -10.53 -1.83
N LEU A 73 15.33 -10.75 -0.75
CA LEU A 73 15.83 -9.68 0.12
C LEU A 73 16.80 -8.76 -0.63
N ALA A 74 17.69 -9.34 -1.46
CA ALA A 74 18.59 -8.55 -2.32
C ALA A 74 17.80 -7.75 -3.37
N LYS A 75 16.78 -8.34 -4.02
CA LYS A 75 15.90 -7.65 -4.97
C LYS A 75 15.12 -6.50 -4.30
N LEU A 76 14.67 -6.68 -3.06
CA LEU A 76 14.08 -5.59 -2.28
C LEU A 76 15.09 -4.45 -2.07
N GLY A 77 16.34 -4.77 -1.71
CA GLY A 77 17.42 -3.79 -1.58
C GLY A 77 17.68 -3.03 -2.87
N SER A 78 17.80 -3.73 -4.01
CA SER A 78 17.92 -3.09 -5.33
C SER A 78 16.75 -2.18 -5.64
N THR A 79 15.52 -2.61 -5.33
CA THR A 79 14.32 -1.79 -5.54
C THR A 79 14.33 -0.52 -4.67
N LEU A 80 14.78 -0.60 -3.43
CA LEU A 80 14.93 0.55 -2.54
C LEU A 80 16.01 1.53 -3.06
N ASN A 81 17.12 1.02 -3.60
CA ASN A 81 18.13 1.85 -4.25
C ASN A 81 17.55 2.60 -5.46
N LEU A 82 16.82 1.90 -6.33
CA LEU A 82 16.15 2.52 -7.47
C LEU A 82 15.17 3.62 -7.04
N ALA A 83 14.46 3.44 -5.94
CA ALA A 83 13.59 4.49 -5.39
C ALA A 83 14.40 5.75 -4.98
N VAL A 84 15.52 5.57 -4.29
CA VAL A 84 16.44 6.66 -3.91
C VAL A 84 16.98 7.38 -5.14
N ASP A 85 17.44 6.63 -6.15
CA ASP A 85 18.00 7.17 -7.40
C ASP A 85 16.98 8.04 -8.17
N HIS A 86 15.70 7.76 -7.98
CA HIS A 86 14.60 8.54 -8.57
C HIS A 86 13.92 9.53 -7.60
N GLY A 87 14.53 9.78 -6.42
CA GLY A 87 13.99 10.74 -5.45
C GLY A 87 12.67 10.30 -4.79
N LEU A 88 12.43 9.00 -4.72
CA LEU A 88 11.24 8.41 -4.10
C LEU A 88 11.56 7.83 -2.73
N LYS A 89 10.58 7.84 -1.83
CA LYS A 89 10.59 7.10 -0.56
C LYS A 89 9.61 5.94 -0.62
N VAL A 90 9.88 4.90 0.16
CA VAL A 90 9.13 3.65 0.10
C VAL A 90 8.47 3.33 1.43
N VAL A 91 7.16 3.08 1.39
CA VAL A 91 6.43 2.39 2.46
C VAL A 91 6.45 0.90 2.14
N VAL A 92 7.02 0.09 3.03
CA VAL A 92 7.13 -1.36 2.84
C VAL A 92 6.08 -2.07 3.67
N THR A 93 5.14 -2.77 3.02
CA THR A 93 4.16 -3.65 3.67
C THR A 93 4.80 -5.01 3.93
N LEU A 94 4.95 -5.39 5.22
CA LEU A 94 5.80 -6.51 5.65
C LEU A 94 5.12 -7.87 5.59
N PHE A 95 3.78 -7.94 5.77
CA PHE A 95 3.05 -9.19 5.92
C PHE A 95 1.87 -9.29 4.95
N ASP A 96 2.12 -9.03 3.65
CA ASP A 96 1.08 -9.23 2.66
C ASP A 96 0.69 -10.71 2.56
N PHE A 97 -0.62 -11.00 2.45
CA PHE A 97 -1.23 -12.35 2.45
C PHE A 97 -0.94 -13.22 3.67
N TYR A 98 -0.42 -12.68 4.77
CA TYR A 98 -0.38 -13.39 6.04
C TYR A 98 -1.79 -13.51 6.63
N GLY A 99 -2.12 -14.64 7.25
CA GLY A 99 -3.48 -14.86 7.76
C GLY A 99 -3.61 -15.95 8.82
N ASP A 100 -2.52 -16.33 9.51
CA ASP A 100 -2.60 -17.33 10.59
C ASP A 100 -2.97 -16.67 11.94
N TYR A 101 -2.17 -15.75 12.44
CA TYR A 101 -2.32 -15.01 13.71
C TYR A 101 -2.29 -15.89 14.99
N THR A 102 -2.00 -17.19 14.88
CA THR A 102 -1.92 -18.06 16.06
C THR A 102 -0.64 -17.77 16.86
N ILE A 103 -0.68 -17.96 18.17
CA ILE A 103 0.47 -17.76 19.05
C ILE A 103 1.65 -18.65 18.63
N GLN A 104 1.39 -19.85 18.12
CA GLN A 104 2.41 -20.76 17.62
C GLN A 104 3.20 -20.18 16.44
N ASP A 105 2.59 -19.30 15.65
CA ASP A 105 3.23 -18.68 14.50
C ASP A 105 3.95 -17.35 14.85
N TRP A 106 3.78 -16.82 16.06
CA TRP A 106 4.34 -15.52 16.44
C TRP A 106 5.87 -15.47 16.33
N THR A 107 6.58 -16.48 16.80
CA THR A 107 8.05 -16.54 16.69
C THR A 107 8.49 -16.53 15.22
N LEU A 108 7.74 -17.19 14.34
CA LEU A 108 8.07 -17.24 12.92
C LEU A 108 7.85 -15.89 12.24
N THR A 109 6.76 -15.20 12.57
CA THR A 109 6.47 -13.87 12.04
C THR A 109 7.43 -12.81 12.62
N HIS A 110 7.83 -12.93 13.89
CA HIS A 110 8.86 -12.07 14.47
C HIS A 110 10.20 -12.20 13.74
N ARG A 111 10.64 -13.43 13.45
CA ARG A 111 11.89 -13.66 12.70
C ARG A 111 11.84 -13.09 11.28
N HIS A 112 10.67 -13.16 10.63
CA HIS A 112 10.47 -12.52 9.33
C HIS A 112 10.67 -11.00 9.41
N ALA A 113 9.97 -10.34 10.34
CA ALA A 113 10.10 -8.90 10.54
C ALA A 113 11.54 -8.50 10.92
N GLU A 114 12.16 -9.23 11.86
CA GLU A 114 13.54 -8.99 12.29
C GLU A 114 14.52 -8.97 11.13
N GLN A 115 14.48 -9.99 10.26
CA GLN A 115 15.43 -10.09 9.16
C GLN A 115 15.26 -8.95 8.15
N ILE A 116 14.02 -8.58 7.79
CA ILE A 116 13.78 -7.52 6.81
C ILE A 116 14.09 -6.15 7.43
N VAL A 117 13.50 -5.87 8.59
CA VAL A 117 13.64 -4.56 9.24
C VAL A 117 15.09 -4.28 9.64
N SER A 118 15.77 -5.25 10.26
CA SER A 118 17.19 -5.08 10.65
C SER A 118 18.12 -4.90 9.45
N THR A 119 17.79 -5.49 8.30
CA THR A 119 18.57 -5.33 7.08
C THR A 119 18.43 -3.92 6.51
N PHE A 120 17.25 -3.32 6.56
CA PHE A 120 16.96 -2.06 5.86
C PHE A 120 16.68 -0.87 6.76
N LYS A 121 16.75 -0.98 8.09
CA LYS A 121 16.48 0.12 9.04
C LYS A 121 17.35 1.37 8.83
N ASP A 122 18.51 1.23 8.21
CA ASP A 122 19.41 2.34 7.91
C ASP A 122 19.37 2.76 6.44
N HIS A 123 18.48 2.15 5.65
CA HIS A 123 18.38 2.42 4.21
C HIS A 123 17.61 3.73 3.94
N ALA A 124 18.24 4.65 3.20
CA ALA A 124 17.69 5.99 2.93
C ALA A 124 16.34 5.98 2.16
N GLY A 125 16.02 4.90 1.47
CA GLY A 125 14.77 4.73 0.72
C GLY A 125 13.56 4.39 1.60
N ILE A 126 13.74 3.90 2.81
CA ILE A 126 12.62 3.56 3.69
C ILE A 126 11.97 4.84 4.22
N LEU A 127 10.65 4.94 4.05
CA LEU A 127 9.82 5.98 4.65
C LEU A 127 9.13 5.48 5.92
N ALA A 128 8.52 4.31 5.84
CA ALA A 128 7.75 3.71 6.92
C ALA A 128 7.60 2.20 6.73
N TRP A 129 7.31 1.52 7.84
CA TRP A 129 6.89 0.13 7.86
C TRP A 129 5.37 0.06 7.97
N ASP A 130 4.72 -0.58 7.01
CA ASP A 130 3.32 -0.97 7.08
C ASP A 130 3.25 -2.43 7.49
N ILE A 131 2.64 -2.72 8.64
CA ILE A 131 2.69 -4.08 9.19
C ILE A 131 2.00 -5.05 8.24
N LYS A 132 0.77 -4.76 7.82
CA LYS A 132 -0.03 -5.68 7.01
C LYS A 132 -1.11 -4.95 6.20
N ASN A 133 -1.33 -5.44 4.99
CA ASN A 133 -2.43 -5.00 4.13
C ASN A 133 -3.76 -5.60 4.61
N GLU A 134 -4.75 -4.74 4.87
CA GLU A 134 -6.16 -5.07 5.15
C GLU A 134 -6.40 -6.20 6.16
N PRO A 135 -5.78 -6.15 7.37
CA PRO A 135 -5.92 -7.23 8.35
C PRO A 135 -7.34 -7.39 8.90
N ASP A 136 -8.16 -6.35 8.84
CA ASP A 136 -9.55 -6.37 9.28
C ASP A 136 -10.44 -7.29 8.42
N LEU A 137 -10.05 -7.59 7.20
CA LEU A 137 -10.73 -8.59 6.36
C LEU A 137 -10.62 -10.02 6.92
N ASP A 138 -9.69 -10.25 7.84
CA ASP A 138 -9.52 -11.53 8.53
C ASP A 138 -10.30 -11.62 9.86
N PHE A 139 -10.96 -10.55 10.32
CA PHE A 139 -11.65 -10.52 11.62
C PHE A 139 -12.71 -11.62 11.77
N ASP A 140 -13.54 -11.81 10.75
CA ASP A 140 -14.61 -12.81 10.80
C ASP A 140 -14.08 -14.24 10.78
N SER A 141 -13.00 -14.49 10.02
CA SER A 141 -12.45 -15.83 9.81
C SER A 141 -11.45 -16.25 10.88
N ARG A 142 -10.77 -15.29 11.52
CA ARG A 142 -9.66 -15.53 12.47
C ARG A 142 -9.96 -15.07 13.90
N GLY A 143 -10.97 -14.23 14.07
CA GLY A 143 -11.31 -13.58 15.33
C GLY A 143 -10.61 -12.25 15.50
N LYS A 144 -11.40 -11.19 15.67
CA LYS A 144 -10.91 -9.80 15.78
C LYS A 144 -9.82 -9.64 16.82
N GLU A 145 -10.06 -10.14 18.05
CA GLU A 145 -9.12 -9.99 19.16
C GLU A 145 -7.75 -10.65 18.88
N ARG A 146 -7.76 -11.77 18.19
CA ARG A 146 -6.51 -12.45 17.80
C ARG A 146 -5.72 -11.66 16.78
N VAL A 147 -6.39 -11.12 15.78
CA VAL A 147 -5.75 -10.29 14.75
C VAL A 147 -5.18 -9.03 15.39
N LEU A 148 -5.94 -8.35 16.24
CA LEU A 148 -5.48 -7.14 16.92
C LEU A 148 -4.30 -7.41 17.85
N ALA A 149 -4.33 -8.48 18.63
CA ALA A 149 -3.24 -8.85 19.52
C ALA A 149 -1.94 -9.13 18.75
N TRP A 150 -2.03 -9.81 17.61
CA TRP A 150 -0.87 -10.05 16.75
C TRP A 150 -0.31 -8.74 16.17
N LEU A 151 -1.17 -7.85 15.67
CA LEU A 151 -0.76 -6.56 15.11
C LEU A 151 -0.07 -5.68 16.17
N GLN A 152 -0.63 -5.59 17.37
CA GLN A 152 -0.07 -4.83 18.48
C GLN A 152 1.31 -5.37 18.90
N GLN A 153 1.41 -6.70 19.01
CA GLN A 153 2.68 -7.36 19.31
C GLN A 153 3.71 -7.12 18.20
N MET A 154 3.29 -7.16 16.94
CA MET A 154 4.19 -6.91 15.80
C MET A 154 4.68 -5.47 15.76
N ALA A 155 3.82 -4.48 16.04
CA ALA A 155 4.24 -3.09 16.17
C ALA A 155 5.33 -2.92 17.25
N THR A 156 5.10 -3.54 18.41
CA THR A 156 6.09 -3.56 19.51
C THR A 156 7.42 -4.19 19.09
N TYR A 157 7.35 -5.29 18.33
CA TYR A 157 8.54 -6.02 17.88
C TYR A 157 9.36 -5.25 16.85
N ILE A 158 8.71 -4.67 15.86
CA ILE A 158 9.37 -3.84 14.83
C ILE A 158 10.12 -2.69 15.50
N ARG A 159 9.54 -2.05 16.52
CA ARG A 159 10.17 -0.98 17.28
C ARG A 159 11.46 -1.39 18.01
N GLN A 160 11.60 -2.65 18.37
CA GLN A 160 12.84 -3.14 19.00
C GLN A 160 14.02 -3.17 18.01
N PHE A 161 13.74 -3.35 16.72
CA PHE A 161 14.77 -3.40 15.68
C PHE A 161 14.99 -2.05 15.00
N ASP A 162 13.91 -1.27 14.87
CA ASP A 162 13.91 0.04 14.23
C ASP A 162 13.03 1.03 15.00
N ASN A 163 13.68 1.92 15.71
CA ASN A 163 13.01 2.98 16.46
C ASN A 163 12.96 4.32 15.71
N LYS A 164 13.47 4.37 14.48
CA LYS A 164 13.56 5.58 13.65
C LYS A 164 12.39 5.70 12.69
N HIS A 165 12.04 4.61 11.97
CA HIS A 165 11.03 4.66 10.96
C HIS A 165 9.61 4.54 11.55
N PRO A 166 8.67 5.36 11.08
CA PRO A 166 7.27 5.27 11.50
C PRO A 166 6.62 3.94 11.11
N ILE A 167 5.66 3.52 11.92
CA ILE A 167 4.90 2.28 11.74
C ILE A 167 3.43 2.62 11.49
N THR A 168 2.79 1.91 10.57
CA THR A 168 1.36 1.95 10.30
C THR A 168 0.78 0.56 10.05
N ILE A 169 -0.54 0.50 9.90
CA ILE A 169 -1.32 -0.67 9.47
C ILE A 169 -2.23 -0.22 8.34
N GLY A 170 -2.20 -0.91 7.21
CA GLY A 170 -3.06 -0.62 6.05
C GLY A 170 -4.48 -1.17 6.23
N TRP A 171 -5.38 -0.41 6.85
CA TRP A 171 -6.77 -0.81 7.10
C TRP A 171 -7.66 -0.71 5.87
N SER A 172 -8.58 -1.65 5.67
CA SER A 172 -9.44 -1.69 4.47
C SER A 172 -10.51 -0.59 4.43
N SER A 173 -10.73 0.12 5.55
CA SER A 173 -11.76 1.14 5.66
C SER A 173 -11.44 2.18 6.74
N PRO A 174 -12.10 3.37 6.69
CA PRO A 174 -11.99 4.38 7.75
C PRO A 174 -12.42 3.86 9.13
N GLU A 175 -13.45 3.02 9.19
CA GLU A 175 -13.96 2.45 10.45
C GLU A 175 -12.96 1.45 11.05
N ALA A 176 -12.32 0.63 10.21
CA ALA A 176 -11.29 -0.29 10.67
C ALA A 176 -10.05 0.45 11.20
N ALA A 177 -9.73 1.60 10.62
CA ALA A 177 -8.59 2.43 11.02
C ALA A 177 -8.71 3.07 12.42
N LEU A 178 -9.85 2.94 13.07
CA LEU A 178 -10.01 3.30 14.48
C LEU A 178 -9.36 2.30 15.44
N ASN A 179 -9.07 1.07 14.97
CA ASN A 179 -8.38 0.08 15.79
C ASN A 179 -6.88 0.41 15.88
N LEU A 180 -6.28 0.15 17.04
CA LEU A 180 -4.84 0.27 17.30
C LEU A 180 -4.22 1.62 16.88
N ASN A 181 -5.01 2.70 16.87
CA ASN A 181 -4.49 4.00 16.48
C ASN A 181 -3.41 4.51 17.46
N ASP A 182 -3.39 4.05 18.71
CA ASP A 182 -2.38 4.39 19.71
C ASP A 182 -1.09 3.57 19.57
N ASP A 183 -1.15 2.44 18.90
CA ASP A 183 -0.01 1.53 18.71
C ASP A 183 0.82 1.86 17.45
N VAL A 184 0.35 2.77 16.61
CA VAL A 184 1.01 3.21 15.36
C VAL A 184 1.36 4.69 15.37
N ASP A 185 2.27 5.13 14.50
CA ASP A 185 2.73 6.52 14.46
C ASP A 185 1.86 7.42 13.59
N PHE A 186 1.30 6.85 12.54
CA PHE A 186 0.31 7.47 11.69
C PHE A 186 -0.75 6.46 11.29
N VAL A 187 -1.92 6.94 10.94
CA VAL A 187 -3.07 6.09 10.63
C VAL A 187 -3.26 6.01 9.13
N SER A 188 -3.36 4.79 8.61
CA SER A 188 -3.59 4.54 7.19
C SER A 188 -4.94 3.85 6.98
N PHE A 189 -5.66 4.26 5.94
CA PHE A 189 -6.91 3.62 5.55
C PHE A 189 -7.04 3.52 4.03
N HIS A 190 -7.85 2.58 3.57
CA HIS A 190 -8.23 2.41 2.18
C HIS A 190 -9.66 2.89 1.95
N TYR A 191 -9.96 3.33 0.72
CA TYR A 191 -11.28 3.81 0.38
C TYR A 191 -11.66 3.42 -1.05
N TYR A 192 -12.63 2.53 -1.18
CA TYR A 192 -13.14 2.02 -2.46
C TYR A 192 -14.66 2.16 -2.60
N ARG A 193 -15.27 3.01 -1.75
CA ARG A 193 -16.70 3.33 -1.77
C ARG A 193 -16.99 4.50 -2.70
N ASP A 194 -18.24 4.93 -2.77
CA ASP A 194 -18.64 6.10 -3.55
C ASP A 194 -17.94 7.36 -3.05
N VAL A 195 -17.54 8.23 -4.00
CA VAL A 195 -16.85 9.49 -3.68
C VAL A 195 -17.75 10.44 -2.88
N SER A 196 -19.09 10.36 -3.05
CA SER A 196 -20.03 11.19 -2.28
C SER A 196 -19.93 11.01 -0.78
N ASP A 197 -19.56 9.81 -0.33
CA ASP A 197 -19.52 9.47 1.10
C ASP A 197 -18.12 9.70 1.71
N PHE A 198 -17.13 10.09 0.91
CA PHE A 198 -15.75 10.23 1.37
C PHE A 198 -15.58 11.35 2.41
N ASP A 199 -16.20 12.50 2.20
CA ASP A 199 -16.08 13.66 3.12
C ASP A 199 -16.59 13.30 4.54
N GLU A 200 -17.73 12.60 4.62
CA GLU A 200 -18.28 12.14 5.90
C GLU A 200 -17.39 11.10 6.58
N ALA A 201 -16.94 10.11 5.82
CA ALA A 201 -16.06 9.06 6.32
C ALA A 201 -14.71 9.61 6.83
N TYR A 202 -14.11 10.56 6.09
CA TYR A 202 -12.87 11.20 6.52
C TYR A 202 -13.06 12.08 7.75
N LYS A 203 -14.16 12.85 7.82
CA LYS A 203 -14.48 13.69 9.00
C LYS A 203 -14.67 12.84 10.25
N MET A 204 -15.37 11.72 10.14
CA MET A 204 -15.54 10.77 11.26
C MET A 204 -14.16 10.31 11.77
N LEU A 205 -13.29 9.88 10.87
CA LEU A 205 -11.95 9.41 11.24
C LEU A 205 -11.10 10.54 11.85
N ARG A 206 -11.13 11.75 11.26
CA ARG A 206 -10.40 12.91 11.76
C ARG A 206 -10.89 13.38 13.13
N GLN A 207 -12.20 13.31 13.40
CA GLN A 207 -12.77 13.65 14.72
C GLN A 207 -12.34 12.66 15.80
N ALA A 208 -12.29 11.37 15.45
CA ALA A 208 -11.84 10.32 16.37
C ALA A 208 -10.32 10.38 16.63
N ILE A 209 -9.54 10.82 15.66
CA ILE A 209 -8.05 10.83 15.70
C ILE A 209 -7.55 12.23 15.31
N PRO A 210 -7.69 13.24 16.19
CA PRO A 210 -7.40 14.63 15.84
C PRO A 210 -5.89 14.94 15.71
N ASN A 211 -5.04 14.22 16.41
CA ASN A 211 -3.63 14.59 16.62
C ASN A 211 -2.61 13.78 15.82
N LYS A 212 -3.05 12.80 15.02
CA LYS A 212 -2.13 11.99 14.20
C LYS A 212 -2.27 12.31 12.72
N THR A 213 -1.21 12.11 11.99
CA THR A 213 -1.27 12.10 10.52
C THR A 213 -2.16 10.95 10.07
N ILE A 214 -3.11 11.24 9.19
CA ILE A 214 -3.98 10.26 8.54
C ILE A 214 -3.62 10.22 7.07
N VAL A 215 -3.41 9.03 6.53
CA VAL A 215 -3.01 8.79 5.14
C VAL A 215 -4.10 7.98 4.44
N LEU A 216 -4.60 8.48 3.32
CA LEU A 216 -5.40 7.70 2.37
C LEU A 216 -4.46 6.77 1.61
N GLN A 217 -4.22 5.57 2.14
CA GLN A 217 -3.13 4.69 1.68
C GLN A 217 -3.51 3.90 0.42
N GLU A 218 -4.80 3.66 0.19
CA GLU A 218 -5.30 3.12 -1.07
C GLU A 218 -6.64 3.73 -1.45
N TYR A 219 -6.76 4.14 -2.71
CA TYR A 219 -8.02 4.46 -3.35
C TYR A 219 -7.88 4.30 -4.86
N GLY A 220 -8.97 3.99 -5.54
CA GLY A 220 -8.93 3.79 -6.97
C GLY A 220 -10.29 3.40 -7.53
N TYR A 221 -10.38 3.42 -8.85
CA TYR A 221 -11.59 3.05 -9.58
C TYR A 221 -11.24 2.18 -10.78
N SER A 222 -11.92 1.05 -10.92
CA SER A 222 -11.73 0.16 -12.06
C SER A 222 -12.47 0.65 -13.29
N SER A 223 -11.74 0.85 -14.39
CA SER A 223 -12.32 1.20 -15.68
C SER A 223 -12.96 0.00 -16.42
N TYR A 224 -12.99 -1.18 -15.79
CA TYR A 224 -13.57 -2.37 -16.41
C TYR A 224 -15.01 -2.16 -16.85
N SER A 225 -15.28 -2.34 -18.16
CA SER A 225 -16.62 -2.38 -18.73
C SER A 225 -16.88 -3.77 -19.30
N GLY A 226 -17.85 -4.48 -18.74
CA GLY A 226 -18.20 -5.82 -19.19
C GLY A 226 -19.35 -6.42 -18.42
N ILE A 227 -19.72 -7.65 -18.76
CA ILE A 227 -20.89 -8.34 -18.21
C ILE A 227 -20.85 -8.47 -16.68
N TRP A 228 -19.66 -8.58 -16.10
CA TRP A 228 -19.48 -8.78 -14.66
C TRP A 228 -19.64 -7.53 -13.80
N ASN A 229 -19.82 -6.35 -14.40
CA ASN A 229 -20.19 -5.12 -13.71
C ASN A 229 -21.35 -4.39 -14.39
N LEU A 230 -22.13 -5.13 -15.18
CA LEU A 230 -23.28 -4.59 -15.95
C LEU A 230 -22.87 -3.40 -16.85
N PHE A 231 -21.65 -3.44 -17.40
CA PHE A 231 -21.09 -2.41 -18.28
C PHE A 231 -20.99 -1.00 -17.65
N LYS A 232 -20.93 -0.91 -16.32
CA LYS A 232 -20.93 0.38 -15.59
C LYS A 232 -19.55 1.04 -15.48
N GLY A 233 -18.44 0.32 -15.71
CA GLY A 233 -17.08 0.89 -15.67
C GLY A 233 -16.73 1.56 -16.98
N SER A 234 -15.92 2.60 -16.94
CA SER A 234 -15.32 3.24 -18.12
C SER A 234 -14.07 4.03 -17.73
N GLU A 235 -13.25 4.43 -18.71
CA GLU A 235 -12.12 5.32 -18.48
C GLU A 235 -12.59 6.72 -18.06
N GLU A 236 -13.72 7.19 -18.59
CA GLU A 236 -14.35 8.44 -18.20
C GLU A 236 -14.81 8.40 -16.74
N GLY A 237 -15.43 7.29 -16.31
CA GLY A 237 -15.82 7.06 -14.92
C GLY A 237 -14.62 7.03 -13.98
N GLN A 238 -13.53 6.39 -14.39
CA GLN A 238 -12.26 6.38 -13.66
C GLN A 238 -11.68 7.80 -13.55
N SER A 239 -11.66 8.54 -14.64
CA SER A 239 -11.18 9.92 -14.72
C SER A 239 -11.98 10.85 -13.80
N GLU A 240 -13.30 10.78 -13.85
CA GLU A 240 -14.19 11.58 -13.01
C GLU A 240 -14.05 11.24 -11.51
N TYR A 241 -13.85 9.95 -11.18
CA TYR A 241 -13.55 9.51 -9.82
C TYR A 241 -12.29 10.18 -9.29
N PHE A 242 -11.16 10.10 -10.03
CA PHE A 242 -9.92 10.72 -9.61
C PHE A 242 -10.02 12.24 -9.55
N ARG A 243 -10.72 12.88 -10.50
CA ARG A 243 -10.98 14.32 -10.46
C ARG A 243 -11.66 14.74 -9.14
N LYS A 244 -12.73 14.05 -8.75
CA LYS A 244 -13.45 14.33 -7.51
C LYS A 244 -12.60 14.07 -6.27
N MET A 245 -11.92 12.93 -6.21
CA MET A 245 -11.03 12.60 -5.09
C MET A 245 -9.92 13.64 -4.91
N GLN A 246 -9.31 14.12 -5.99
CA GLN A 246 -8.27 15.15 -5.93
C GLN A 246 -8.76 16.50 -5.39
N ILE A 247 -10.05 16.84 -5.56
CA ILE A 247 -10.66 18.02 -4.94
C ILE A 247 -10.64 17.90 -3.41
N PHE A 248 -11.08 16.75 -2.87
CA PHE A 248 -11.05 16.47 -1.43
C PHE A 248 -9.62 16.42 -0.88
N ILE A 249 -8.75 15.69 -1.55
CA ILE A 249 -7.35 15.54 -1.16
C ILE A 249 -6.66 16.91 -1.04
N LYS A 250 -6.86 17.80 -2.01
CA LYS A 250 -6.31 19.15 -1.98
C LYS A 250 -6.93 20.01 -0.89
N LYS A 251 -8.26 19.94 -0.71
CA LYS A 251 -8.99 20.70 0.32
C LYS A 251 -8.49 20.39 1.72
N GLU A 252 -8.30 19.12 2.02
CA GLU A 252 -7.90 18.61 3.35
C GLU A 252 -6.37 18.51 3.52
N ASN A 253 -5.59 18.82 2.48
CA ASN A 253 -4.15 18.56 2.42
C ASN A 253 -3.80 17.13 2.84
N LEU A 254 -4.57 16.16 2.33
CA LEU A 254 -4.51 14.76 2.74
C LEU A 254 -3.37 14.05 2.02
N PRO A 255 -2.39 13.45 2.73
CA PRO A 255 -1.41 12.56 2.11
C PRO A 255 -2.10 11.31 1.57
N TYR A 256 -1.63 10.82 0.41
CA TYR A 256 -2.31 9.75 -0.30
C TYR A 256 -1.39 8.87 -1.12
N LEU A 257 -1.84 7.62 -1.35
CA LEU A 257 -1.29 6.70 -2.35
C LEU A 257 -2.47 6.06 -3.10
N PHE A 258 -2.52 6.20 -4.41
CA PHE A 258 -3.60 5.58 -5.18
C PHE A 258 -3.26 4.17 -5.69
N TRP A 259 -4.26 3.38 -5.98
CA TRP A 259 -4.18 2.08 -6.62
C TRP A 259 -4.62 2.23 -8.08
N THR A 260 -3.81 2.06 -9.12
CA THR A 260 -2.40 1.68 -9.20
C THR A 260 -1.84 2.17 -10.56
N MET A 261 -0.58 1.85 -10.92
CA MET A 261 0.06 2.35 -12.14
C MET A 261 -0.46 1.65 -13.40
N HIS A 262 -0.41 0.33 -13.44
CA HIS A 262 -0.68 -0.46 -14.64
C HIS A 262 -1.99 -1.21 -14.59
N ASP A 263 -2.63 -1.37 -15.73
CA ASP A 263 -3.57 -2.46 -15.93
C ASP A 263 -2.82 -3.78 -16.03
N PHE A 264 -3.39 -4.85 -15.49
CA PHE A 264 -2.77 -6.17 -15.45
C PHE A 264 -3.44 -7.16 -16.39
N ASP A 265 -2.66 -7.98 -17.09
CA ASP A 265 -3.19 -9.06 -17.94
C ASP A 265 -3.68 -10.25 -17.11
N LYS A 266 -2.96 -10.55 -16.03
CA LYS A 266 -3.28 -11.68 -15.16
C LYS A 266 -3.36 -11.22 -13.71
N ILE A 267 -4.35 -11.75 -12.98
CA ILE A 267 -4.46 -11.59 -11.53
C ILE A 267 -4.36 -12.96 -10.89
N PRO A 268 -3.40 -13.20 -9.98
CA PRO A 268 -3.32 -14.44 -9.25
C PRO A 268 -4.60 -14.75 -8.47
N SER A 269 -4.99 -16.03 -8.44
CA SER A 269 -6.20 -16.45 -7.70
C SER A 269 -6.07 -16.25 -6.19
N SER A 270 -4.85 -16.16 -5.66
CA SER A 270 -4.57 -15.83 -4.26
C SER A 270 -5.02 -14.42 -3.88
N VAL A 271 -5.08 -13.48 -4.84
CA VAL A 271 -5.43 -12.07 -4.59
C VAL A 271 -6.94 -11.87 -4.42
N VAL A 272 -7.72 -12.37 -5.37
CA VAL A 272 -9.17 -12.08 -5.46
C VAL A 272 -10.03 -13.34 -5.52
N GLY A 273 -9.43 -14.49 -5.27
CA GLY A 273 -10.09 -15.79 -5.42
C GLY A 273 -10.31 -16.14 -6.90
N ARG A 274 -11.14 -17.17 -7.13
CA ARG A 274 -11.40 -17.70 -8.50
C ARG A 274 -12.56 -17.02 -9.20
N LEU A 275 -13.26 -16.09 -8.56
CA LEU A 275 -14.48 -15.47 -9.06
C LEU A 275 -14.18 -14.51 -10.24
N PRO A 276 -14.74 -14.76 -11.44
CA PRO A 276 -14.39 -13.99 -12.65
C PRO A 276 -14.64 -12.49 -12.51
N TRP A 277 -15.72 -12.07 -11.86
CA TRP A 277 -16.07 -10.66 -11.68
C TRP A 277 -15.04 -9.89 -10.82
N ARG A 278 -14.48 -10.52 -9.79
CA ARG A 278 -13.40 -9.92 -8.99
C ARG A 278 -12.12 -9.77 -9.80
N LYS A 279 -11.72 -10.85 -10.51
CA LYS A 279 -10.51 -10.83 -11.36
C LYS A 279 -10.59 -9.80 -12.46
N GLN A 280 -11.72 -9.73 -13.18
CA GLN A 280 -11.86 -8.78 -14.28
C GLN A 280 -11.79 -7.33 -13.78
N ARG A 281 -12.49 -7.01 -12.69
CA ARG A 281 -12.44 -5.67 -12.11
C ARG A 281 -11.02 -5.29 -11.71
N GLN A 282 -10.27 -6.19 -11.06
CA GLN A 282 -8.91 -5.92 -10.56
C GLN A 282 -7.89 -5.65 -11.67
N LYS A 283 -8.13 -6.13 -12.88
CA LYS A 283 -7.23 -5.91 -14.03
C LYS A 283 -7.19 -4.48 -14.56
N TYR A 284 -8.12 -3.62 -14.20
CA TYR A 284 -8.35 -2.33 -14.88
C TYR A 284 -8.31 -1.12 -13.94
N PHE A 285 -7.54 -1.18 -12.86
CA PHE A 285 -7.33 -0.06 -11.95
C PHE A 285 -6.20 0.89 -12.38
N GLY A 286 -5.34 0.47 -13.30
CA GLY A 286 -4.21 1.26 -13.76
C GLY A 286 -4.63 2.56 -14.46
N PHE A 287 -3.78 3.57 -14.39
CA PHE A 287 -3.88 4.75 -15.25
C PHE A 287 -3.06 4.59 -16.55
N ILE A 288 -2.28 3.53 -16.65
CA ILE A 288 -1.64 3.04 -17.90
C ILE A 288 -2.33 1.74 -18.27
N ASP A 289 -2.85 1.68 -19.50
CA ASP A 289 -3.51 0.50 -20.01
C ASP A 289 -2.53 -0.64 -20.34
N LYS A 290 -3.07 -1.78 -20.77
CA LYS A 290 -2.26 -2.97 -21.12
C LYS A 290 -1.34 -2.74 -22.31
N GLN A 291 -1.62 -1.76 -23.15
CA GLN A 291 -0.82 -1.37 -24.30
C GLN A 291 0.24 -0.30 -23.96
N GLY A 292 0.29 0.14 -22.70
CA GLY A 292 1.21 1.18 -22.25
C GLY A 292 0.72 2.62 -22.49
N LYS A 293 -0.55 2.79 -22.91
CA LYS A 293 -1.15 4.09 -23.15
C LYS A 293 -1.69 4.68 -21.84
N LYS A 294 -1.45 5.96 -21.62
CA LYS A 294 -2.03 6.70 -20.49
C LYS A 294 -3.53 6.91 -20.72
N LYS A 295 -4.34 6.52 -19.74
CA LYS A 295 -5.78 6.75 -19.72
C LYS A 295 -6.11 8.21 -19.37
N ALA A 296 -7.36 8.62 -19.57
CA ALA A 296 -7.83 9.97 -19.25
C ALA A 296 -7.61 10.36 -17.77
N SER A 297 -7.65 9.41 -16.86
CA SER A 297 -7.39 9.62 -15.42
C SER A 297 -5.97 10.15 -15.11
N TYR A 298 -5.00 9.91 -15.99
CA TYR A 298 -3.62 10.40 -15.82
C TYR A 298 -3.54 11.91 -15.60
N GLU A 299 -4.39 12.68 -16.26
CA GLU A 299 -4.42 14.16 -16.15
C GLU A 299 -4.63 14.65 -14.70
N TYR A 300 -5.44 13.90 -13.91
CA TYR A 300 -5.76 14.25 -12.53
C TYR A 300 -4.78 13.70 -11.51
N LEU A 301 -3.90 12.78 -11.93
CA LEU A 301 -2.88 12.15 -11.09
C LEU A 301 -1.52 12.81 -11.19
N VAL A 302 -1.27 13.54 -12.26
CA VAL A 302 -0.04 14.34 -12.44
C VAL A 302 -0.15 15.63 -11.64
N LEU A 303 0.85 15.86 -10.80
CA LEU A 303 0.97 17.10 -10.07
C LEU A 303 1.64 18.15 -10.99
N LYS A 304 0.86 19.10 -11.47
CA LYS A 304 1.43 20.21 -12.24
C LYS A 304 2.40 20.98 -11.33
N LYS A 305 3.64 21.09 -11.77
CA LYS A 305 4.66 21.93 -11.13
C LYS A 305 4.25 23.40 -11.20
#